data_cd349da462f5544036ec9c01a981e39f
#
_entry.id   cd349da462f5544036ec9c01a981e39f
#
_cell.length_a   1.000
_cell.length_b   1.000
_cell.length_c   1.000
_cell.angle_alpha   90.00
_cell.angle_beta   90.00
_cell.angle_gamma   90.00
#
_symmetry.space_group_name_H-M   'P 1'
#
loop_
_entity.id
_entity.type
_entity.pdbx_description
1 polymer ?
#
loop_
_entity_poly.entity_id
_entity_poly.type
_entity_poly.pdbx_seq_one_letter_code
_entity_poly.pdbx_strand_id
1 'polypeptide(L)'
;LQRPAFQPVQDSFPRAVRLQVPFVPQTKVNDCGPAALASVLAFHGRNVALDEVTRRVFTPGLGRSLLPDMENHARSLGFSTRSGRGDLDMVRAMIDSGGPVILMLDMGTEMFSQGHYVVVYGYDPGGLLMHIGTSGDMFLPNRELLDRWERMNRLYLFLE
;
A
#
# COMPACT_ATOMS: atom_id res chain seq x y z
N LEU A 1 -11.15 -22.43 9.23
CA LEU A 1 -10.32 -21.30 9.57
C LEU A 1 -9.39 -20.97 8.43
N GLN A 2 -9.67 -19.88 7.75
CA GLN A 2 -8.83 -19.48 6.64
C GLN A 2 -7.57 -18.82 7.16
N ARG A 3 -6.45 -19.32 6.72
CA ARG A 3 -5.16 -18.69 7.01
C ARG A 3 -5.01 -17.45 6.14
N PRO A 4 -4.34 -16.42 6.65
CA PRO A 4 -3.91 -15.34 5.79
C PRO A 4 -3.05 -15.93 4.67
N ALA A 5 -3.34 -15.55 3.44
CA ALA A 5 -2.56 -16.02 2.30
C ALA A 5 -1.21 -15.32 2.17
N PHE A 6 -0.92 -14.36 3.05
CA PHE A 6 0.35 -13.63 3.06
C PHE A 6 1.50 -14.54 3.45
N GLN A 7 2.58 -14.46 2.69
CA GLN A 7 3.82 -15.20 2.95
C GLN A 7 4.98 -14.21 3.03
N PRO A 8 5.95 -14.43 3.94
CA PRO A 8 7.19 -13.64 3.92
C PRO A 8 7.93 -13.81 2.59
N VAL A 9 8.45 -12.72 2.04
CA VAL A 9 9.17 -12.76 0.77
C VAL A 9 10.54 -13.39 0.93
N GLN A 10 11.34 -12.93 1.90
CA GLN A 10 12.70 -13.40 2.15
C GLN A 10 13.50 -13.51 0.83
N ASP A 11 14.18 -14.64 0.61
CA ASP A 11 14.94 -14.91 -0.62
C ASP A 11 14.13 -15.67 -1.68
N SER A 12 12.82 -15.82 -1.46
CA SER A 12 11.92 -16.42 -2.43
C SER A 12 11.64 -15.45 -3.60
N PHE A 13 11.05 -15.94 -4.65
CA PHE A 13 10.64 -15.16 -5.83
C PHE A 13 11.81 -14.54 -6.60
N PRO A 14 12.75 -15.39 -7.08
CA PRO A 14 13.93 -14.88 -7.81
C PRO A 14 13.59 -14.21 -9.15
N ARG A 15 12.40 -14.47 -9.71
CA ARG A 15 11.96 -13.85 -10.95
C ARG A 15 11.10 -12.61 -10.74
N ALA A 16 10.96 -12.16 -9.52
CA ALA A 16 10.15 -10.98 -9.22
C ALA A 16 10.83 -9.71 -9.73
N VAL A 17 10.03 -8.81 -10.28
CA VAL A 17 10.42 -7.42 -10.51
C VAL A 17 10.14 -6.68 -9.22
N ARG A 18 11.15 -6.04 -8.65
CA ARG A 18 10.96 -5.34 -7.38
C ARG A 18 11.73 -4.05 -7.28
N LEU A 19 11.14 -3.09 -6.61
CA LEU A 19 11.76 -1.83 -6.24
C LEU A 19 12.27 -1.92 -4.81
N GLN A 20 13.22 -1.07 -4.46
CA GLN A 20 13.73 -0.96 -3.09
C GLN A 20 12.96 0.14 -2.38
N VAL A 21 11.92 -0.23 -1.66
CA VAL A 21 11.06 0.71 -0.96
C VAL A 21 11.29 0.58 0.54
N PRO A 22 11.66 1.68 1.23
CA PRO A 22 11.82 1.65 2.68
C PRO A 22 10.52 1.21 3.35
N PHE A 23 10.63 0.34 4.34
CA PHE A 23 9.49 -0.06 5.14
C PHE A 23 9.32 0.87 6.33
N VAL A 24 8.20 1.60 6.36
CA VAL A 24 7.80 2.38 7.52
C VAL A 24 6.65 1.64 8.18
N PRO A 25 6.88 0.98 9.33
CA PRO A 25 5.82 0.23 9.99
C PRO A 25 4.80 1.17 10.62
N GLN A 26 3.55 0.73 10.65
CA GLN A 26 2.54 1.44 11.43
C GLN A 26 2.84 1.27 12.93
N THR A 27 2.51 2.30 13.71
CA THR A 27 2.74 2.31 15.16
C THR A 27 1.44 2.17 15.95
N LYS A 28 0.30 2.43 15.31
CA LYS A 28 -1.02 2.37 15.91
C LYS A 28 -1.97 1.64 14.97
N VAL A 29 -3.12 1.21 15.50
CA VAL A 29 -4.13 0.47 14.73
C VAL A 29 -4.63 1.26 13.52
N ASN A 30 -4.66 2.58 13.61
CA ASN A 30 -5.30 3.45 12.62
C ASN A 30 -4.33 4.29 11.79
N ASP A 31 -3.02 4.02 11.83
CA ASP A 31 -2.04 4.80 11.06
C ASP A 31 -1.43 4.06 9.86
N CYS A 32 -2.13 3.05 9.35
CA CYS A 32 -1.66 2.32 8.16
C CYS A 32 -1.56 3.22 6.92
N GLY A 33 -2.49 4.17 6.75
CA GLY A 33 -2.43 5.14 5.66
C GLY A 33 -1.21 6.04 5.73
N PRO A 34 -1.00 6.75 6.84
CA PRO A 34 0.21 7.53 7.05
C PRO A 34 1.50 6.73 6.86
N ALA A 35 1.56 5.51 7.39
CA ALA A 35 2.74 4.65 7.26
C ALA A 35 3.01 4.27 5.80
N ALA A 36 1.96 3.90 5.07
CA ALA A 36 2.07 3.58 3.64
C ALA A 36 2.57 4.80 2.85
N LEU A 37 1.99 5.97 3.10
CA LEU A 37 2.42 7.19 2.43
C LEU A 37 3.86 7.57 2.79
N ALA A 38 4.23 7.45 4.06
CA ALA A 38 5.61 7.72 4.49
C ALA A 38 6.61 6.81 3.78
N SER A 39 6.30 5.54 3.58
CA SER A 39 7.15 4.60 2.83
C SER A 39 7.34 5.06 1.39
N VAL A 40 6.27 5.45 0.71
CA VAL A 40 6.33 5.91 -0.67
C VAL A 40 7.08 7.24 -0.79
N LEU A 41 6.84 8.16 0.13
CA LEU A 41 7.57 9.43 0.18
C LEU A 41 9.07 9.19 0.37
N ALA A 42 9.44 8.30 1.28
CA ALA A 42 10.85 7.95 1.50
C ALA A 42 11.49 7.35 0.25
N PHE A 43 10.77 6.50 -0.47
CA PHE A 43 11.24 5.95 -1.75
C PHE A 43 11.59 7.07 -2.73
N HIS A 44 10.79 8.12 -2.78
CA HIS A 44 11.03 9.27 -3.66
C HIS A 44 12.00 10.31 -3.08
N GLY A 45 12.70 9.98 -2.00
CA GLY A 45 13.69 10.86 -1.39
C GLY A 45 13.13 11.92 -0.45
N ARG A 46 11.85 11.81 -0.08
CA ARG A 46 11.19 12.74 0.84
C ARG A 46 10.99 12.05 2.18
N ASN A 47 11.97 12.20 3.06
CA ASN A 47 11.94 11.59 4.39
C ASN A 47 11.10 12.45 5.34
N VAL A 48 9.82 12.14 5.43
CA VAL A 48 8.88 12.81 6.34
C VAL A 48 8.58 11.84 7.48
N ALA A 49 8.71 12.30 8.70
CA ALA A 49 8.45 11.47 9.88
C ALA A 49 6.99 11.01 9.91
N LEU A 50 6.75 9.80 10.40
CA LEU A 50 5.42 9.20 10.43
C LEU A 50 4.41 10.09 11.17
N ASP A 51 4.79 10.69 12.30
CA ASP A 51 3.90 11.55 13.06
C ASP A 51 3.53 12.83 12.30
N GLU A 52 4.44 13.35 11.48
CA GLU A 52 4.16 14.49 10.62
C GLU A 52 3.16 14.13 9.54
N VAL A 53 3.35 13.00 8.85
CA VAL A 53 2.40 12.51 7.85
C VAL A 53 1.04 12.29 8.49
N THR A 54 1.02 11.67 9.68
CA THR A 54 -0.22 11.42 10.42
C THR A 54 -1.00 12.70 10.68
N ARG A 55 -0.32 13.76 11.14
CA ARG A 55 -0.97 15.04 11.41
C ARG A 55 -1.59 15.64 10.15
N ARG A 56 -0.96 15.41 8.98
CA ARG A 56 -1.42 16.01 7.72
C ARG A 56 -2.57 15.26 7.08
N VAL A 57 -2.67 13.94 7.30
CA VAL A 57 -3.63 13.09 6.58
C VAL A 57 -4.68 12.45 7.47
N PHE A 58 -4.51 12.51 8.78
CA PHE A 58 -5.46 11.93 9.72
C PHE A 58 -6.75 12.73 9.79
N THR A 59 -7.89 12.06 9.71
CA THR A 59 -9.20 12.69 9.81
C THR A 59 -9.77 12.40 11.20
N PRO A 60 -9.75 13.37 12.14
CA PRO A 60 -10.08 13.11 13.56
C PRO A 60 -11.45 12.47 13.78
N GLY A 61 -12.47 12.92 13.05
CA GLY A 61 -13.83 12.40 13.22
C GLY A 61 -14.00 10.97 12.78
N LEU A 62 -13.09 10.46 11.95
CA LEU A 62 -13.16 9.08 11.42
C LEU A 62 -12.16 8.15 12.09
N GLY A 63 -11.20 8.68 12.83
CA GLY A 63 -10.14 7.87 13.45
C GLY A 63 -9.22 7.18 12.46
N ARG A 64 -9.13 7.66 11.23
CA ARG A 64 -8.29 7.09 10.18
C ARG A 64 -8.04 8.11 9.07
N SER A 65 -7.20 7.75 8.11
CA SER A 65 -6.91 8.58 6.95
C SER A 65 -7.73 8.15 5.75
N LEU A 66 -8.21 9.12 5.00
CA LEU A 66 -8.89 8.90 3.72
C LEU A 66 -7.89 9.08 2.59
N LEU A 67 -8.09 8.36 1.50
CA LEU A 67 -7.21 8.44 0.35
C LEU A 67 -7.12 9.86 -0.23
N PRO A 68 -8.21 10.64 -0.35
CA PRO A 68 -8.09 12.03 -0.82
C PRO A 68 -7.18 12.90 0.04
N ASP A 69 -7.17 12.69 1.37
CA ASP A 69 -6.28 13.45 2.26
C ASP A 69 -4.82 13.06 2.05
N MET A 70 -4.55 11.78 1.84
CA MET A 70 -3.21 11.30 1.50
C MET A 70 -2.75 11.89 0.16
N GLU A 71 -3.63 11.88 -0.82
CA GLU A 71 -3.36 12.43 -2.14
C GLU A 71 -3.07 13.92 -2.09
N ASN A 72 -3.88 14.68 -1.37
CA ASN A 72 -3.70 16.12 -1.21
C ASN A 72 -2.38 16.45 -0.52
N HIS A 73 -2.01 15.67 0.49
CA HIS A 73 -0.73 15.87 1.16
C HIS A 73 0.45 15.61 0.20
N ALA A 74 0.39 14.53 -0.57
CA ALA A 74 1.43 14.23 -1.55
C ALA A 74 1.55 15.37 -2.57
N ARG A 75 0.44 15.90 -3.07
CA ARG A 75 0.44 17.03 -3.99
C ARG A 75 1.05 18.29 -3.35
N SER A 76 0.79 18.53 -2.07
CA SER A 76 1.39 19.65 -1.35
C SER A 76 2.89 19.56 -1.27
N LEU A 77 3.45 18.36 -1.40
CA LEU A 77 4.89 18.11 -1.41
C LEU A 77 5.47 18.12 -2.83
N GLY A 78 4.68 18.43 -3.83
CA GLY A 78 5.14 18.60 -5.21
C GLY A 78 4.93 17.38 -6.11
N PHE A 79 4.27 16.34 -5.64
CA PHE A 79 4.00 15.15 -6.46
C PHE A 79 2.76 15.33 -7.33
N SER A 80 2.82 14.79 -8.54
CA SER A 80 1.62 14.48 -9.30
C SER A 80 1.08 13.16 -8.78
N THR A 81 -0.25 12.98 -8.82
CA THR A 81 -0.87 11.78 -8.28
C THR A 81 -1.87 11.21 -9.26
N ARG A 82 -2.04 9.91 -9.21
CA ARG A 82 -3.14 9.19 -9.86
C ARG A 82 -3.82 8.31 -8.84
N SER A 83 -5.15 8.26 -8.88
CA SER A 83 -5.95 7.46 -7.96
C SER A 83 -7.24 7.01 -8.64
N GLY A 84 -7.88 6.04 -8.07
CA GLY A 84 -9.15 5.53 -8.58
C GLY A 84 -9.22 4.01 -8.51
N ARG A 85 -9.93 3.42 -9.47
CA ARG A 85 -10.08 1.97 -9.58
C ARG A 85 -9.00 1.42 -10.52
N GLY A 86 -8.26 0.42 -10.05
CA GLY A 86 -7.14 -0.16 -10.80
C GLY A 86 -7.33 -1.62 -11.18
N ASP A 87 -6.32 -2.17 -11.83
CA ASP A 87 -6.21 -3.59 -12.16
C ASP A 87 -4.74 -4.04 -12.04
N LEU A 88 -4.51 -5.35 -12.11
CA LEU A 88 -3.16 -5.92 -11.96
C LEU A 88 -2.19 -5.45 -13.04
N ASP A 89 -2.66 -5.35 -14.28
CA ASP A 89 -1.78 -4.90 -15.37
C ASP A 89 -1.29 -3.48 -15.13
N MET A 90 -2.17 -2.62 -14.62
CA MET A 90 -1.81 -1.24 -14.26
C MET A 90 -0.79 -1.22 -13.12
N VAL A 91 -0.97 -2.03 -12.08
CA VAL A 91 -0.01 -2.10 -10.96
C VAL A 91 1.36 -2.54 -11.46
N ARG A 92 1.41 -3.60 -12.29
CA ARG A 92 2.67 -4.06 -12.87
C ARG A 92 3.33 -2.99 -13.72
N ALA A 93 2.56 -2.28 -14.54
CA ALA A 93 3.08 -1.20 -15.36
C ALA A 93 3.64 -0.06 -14.52
N MET A 94 3.01 0.28 -13.39
CA MET A 94 3.51 1.29 -12.46
C MET A 94 4.83 0.87 -11.83
N ILE A 95 4.93 -0.38 -11.38
CA ILE A 95 6.19 -0.94 -10.86
C ILE A 95 7.27 -0.90 -11.94
N ASP A 96 6.94 -1.32 -13.16
CA ASP A 96 7.88 -1.28 -14.29
C ASP A 96 8.35 0.13 -14.60
N SER A 97 7.50 1.13 -14.40
CA SER A 97 7.87 2.54 -14.59
C SER A 97 8.73 3.10 -13.47
N GLY A 98 8.91 2.35 -12.38
CA GLY A 98 9.81 2.72 -11.29
C GLY A 98 9.12 3.32 -10.06
N GLY A 99 7.82 3.13 -9.87
CA GLY A 99 7.10 3.66 -8.71
C GLY A 99 6.30 2.62 -7.95
N PRO A 100 6.37 2.61 -6.61
CA PRO A 100 5.50 1.77 -5.80
C PRO A 100 4.06 2.28 -5.81
N VAL A 101 3.12 1.40 -5.50
CA VAL A 101 1.68 1.70 -5.56
C VAL A 101 1.05 1.42 -4.21
N ILE A 102 0.26 2.36 -3.72
CA ILE A 102 -0.55 2.13 -2.52
C ILE A 102 -1.88 1.54 -2.95
N LEU A 103 -2.26 0.42 -2.33
CA LEU A 103 -3.57 -0.20 -2.52
C LEU A 103 -4.32 -0.23 -1.21
N MET A 104 -5.65 -0.26 -1.28
CA MET A 104 -6.48 -0.57 -0.13
C MET A 104 -7.03 -1.98 -0.30
N LEU A 105 -6.76 -2.84 0.67
CA LEU A 105 -7.22 -4.23 0.69
C LEU A 105 -8.16 -4.45 1.87
N ASP A 106 -9.11 -5.36 1.71
CA ASP A 106 -9.93 -5.80 2.82
C ASP A 106 -9.17 -6.85 3.63
N MET A 107 -8.79 -6.47 4.85
CA MET A 107 -8.08 -7.32 5.79
C MET A 107 -9.01 -7.86 6.88
N GLY A 108 -10.31 -7.61 6.76
CA GLY A 108 -11.30 -8.08 7.70
C GLY A 108 -11.62 -9.56 7.53
N THR A 109 -12.61 -9.98 8.28
CA THR A 109 -13.16 -11.34 8.21
C THR A 109 -14.37 -11.36 7.26
N GLU A 110 -14.99 -12.55 7.10
CA GLU A 110 -16.23 -12.66 6.32
C GLU A 110 -17.37 -11.80 6.88
N MET A 111 -17.33 -11.54 8.20
CA MET A 111 -18.37 -10.79 8.91
C MET A 111 -18.10 -9.29 8.93
N PHE A 112 -16.84 -8.88 8.85
CA PHE A 112 -16.44 -7.48 9.00
C PHE A 112 -15.43 -7.09 7.93
N SER A 113 -15.81 -6.11 7.14
CA SER A 113 -14.91 -5.49 6.18
C SER A 113 -14.00 -4.50 6.91
N GLN A 114 -12.69 -4.55 6.63
CA GLN A 114 -11.73 -3.63 7.23
C GLN A 114 -10.69 -3.24 6.19
N GLY A 115 -10.79 -2.01 5.68
CA GLY A 115 -9.83 -1.48 4.72
C GLY A 115 -8.47 -1.26 5.36
N HIS A 116 -7.42 -1.65 4.64
CA HIS A 116 -6.03 -1.49 5.08
C HIS A 116 -5.18 -1.06 3.91
N TYR A 117 -4.39 0.00 4.08
CA TYR A 117 -3.46 0.45 3.04
C TYR A 117 -2.19 -0.37 3.07
N VAL A 118 -1.74 -0.77 1.90
CA VAL A 118 -0.49 -1.52 1.71
C VAL A 118 0.36 -0.83 0.65
N VAL A 119 1.67 -1.04 0.67
CA VAL A 119 2.59 -0.52 -0.33
C VAL A 119 3.09 -1.67 -1.18
N VAL A 120 2.67 -1.71 -2.43
CA VAL A 120 3.15 -2.71 -3.40
C VAL A 120 4.43 -2.19 -4.01
N TYR A 121 5.51 -2.96 -3.89
CA TYR A 121 6.82 -2.58 -4.42
C TYR A 121 7.35 -3.54 -5.48
N GLY A 122 6.64 -4.63 -5.72
CA GLY A 122 7.08 -5.61 -6.70
C GLY A 122 6.00 -6.60 -7.09
N TYR A 123 6.32 -7.41 -8.09
CA TYR A 123 5.42 -8.47 -8.55
C TYR A 123 6.22 -9.66 -9.08
N ASP A 124 5.62 -10.82 -8.93
CA ASP A 124 6.00 -12.10 -9.49
C ASP A 124 4.84 -12.56 -10.37
N PRO A 125 5.02 -13.50 -11.32
CA PRO A 125 3.87 -13.98 -12.08
C PRO A 125 2.70 -14.45 -11.23
N GLY A 126 2.96 -14.97 -10.03
CA GLY A 126 1.94 -15.49 -9.13
C GLY A 126 1.31 -14.51 -8.16
N GLY A 127 1.85 -13.30 -8.00
CA GLY A 127 1.31 -12.36 -7.02
C GLY A 127 2.10 -11.09 -6.85
N LEU A 128 1.78 -10.33 -5.80
CA LEU A 128 2.40 -9.05 -5.50
C LEU A 128 3.25 -9.11 -4.23
N LEU A 129 4.32 -8.32 -4.23
CA LEU A 129 5.21 -8.12 -3.08
C LEU A 129 4.88 -6.76 -2.46
N MET A 130 4.72 -6.72 -1.14
CA MET A 130 4.25 -5.50 -0.49
C MET A 130 4.74 -5.37 0.94
N HIS A 131 4.74 -4.14 1.43
CA HIS A 131 4.86 -3.83 2.86
C HIS A 131 3.47 -3.65 3.43
N ILE A 132 3.20 -4.26 4.55
CA ILE A 132 1.88 -4.22 5.16
C ILE A 132 1.98 -4.14 6.69
N GLY A 133 1.27 -3.18 7.28
CA GLY A 133 1.11 -3.06 8.72
C GLY A 133 2.43 -2.94 9.47
N THR A 134 2.70 -3.93 10.30
CA THR A 134 3.95 -4.06 11.04
C THR A 134 4.91 -5.04 10.40
N SER A 135 4.54 -5.62 9.25
CA SER A 135 5.33 -6.62 8.53
C SER A 135 5.75 -6.08 7.18
N GLY A 136 7.05 -6.02 6.93
CA GLY A 136 7.58 -5.71 5.62
C GLY A 136 7.75 -6.98 4.79
N ASP A 137 7.93 -6.83 3.46
CA ASP A 137 8.30 -7.90 2.54
C ASP A 137 7.36 -9.11 2.58
N MET A 138 6.08 -8.86 2.35
CA MET A 138 5.06 -9.90 2.29
C MET A 138 4.59 -10.15 0.86
N PHE A 139 4.34 -11.42 0.54
CA PHE A 139 3.80 -11.83 -0.76
C PHE A 139 2.33 -12.20 -0.62
N LEU A 140 1.52 -11.77 -1.58
CA LEU A 140 0.11 -12.14 -1.64
C LEU A 140 -0.21 -12.67 -3.05
N PRO A 141 -0.72 -13.92 -3.16
CA PRO A 141 -1.08 -14.49 -4.46
C PRO A 141 -2.15 -13.66 -5.17
N ASN A 142 -2.10 -13.65 -6.49
CA ASN A 142 -3.00 -12.83 -7.32
C ASN A 142 -4.49 -13.04 -7.01
N ARG A 143 -4.91 -14.29 -6.83
CA ARG A 143 -6.31 -14.59 -6.56
C ARG A 143 -6.78 -13.97 -5.26
N GLU A 144 -5.99 -14.13 -4.21
CA GLU A 144 -6.28 -13.57 -2.90
C GLU A 144 -6.25 -12.05 -2.92
N LEU A 145 -5.26 -11.49 -3.62
CA LEU A 145 -5.17 -10.04 -3.80
C LEU A 145 -6.42 -9.49 -4.48
N LEU A 146 -6.82 -10.08 -5.60
CA LEU A 146 -7.98 -9.58 -6.35
C LEU A 146 -9.25 -9.63 -5.52
N ASP A 147 -9.45 -10.69 -4.74
CA ASP A 147 -10.61 -10.82 -3.87
C ASP A 147 -10.65 -9.70 -2.82
N ARG A 148 -9.54 -9.48 -2.12
CA ARG A 148 -9.43 -8.46 -1.08
C ARG A 148 -9.49 -7.04 -1.65
N TRP A 149 -8.92 -6.85 -2.83
CA TRP A 149 -8.88 -5.55 -3.48
C TRP A 149 -10.24 -5.18 -4.08
N GLU A 150 -10.95 -6.16 -4.68
CA GLU A 150 -12.28 -5.94 -5.23
C GLU A 150 -13.25 -5.45 -4.16
N ARG A 151 -13.14 -5.96 -2.94
CA ARG A 151 -13.98 -5.52 -1.82
C ARG A 151 -13.76 -4.06 -1.44
N MET A 152 -12.64 -3.48 -1.82
CA MET A 152 -12.27 -2.07 -1.61
C MET A 152 -12.30 -1.28 -2.91
N ASN A 153 -13.13 -1.70 -3.86
CA ASN A 153 -13.31 -1.05 -5.17
C ASN A 153 -12.01 -0.92 -5.96
N ARG A 154 -11.03 -1.79 -5.73
CA ARG A 154 -9.70 -1.78 -6.35
C ARG A 154 -9.02 -0.42 -6.23
N LEU A 155 -9.21 0.23 -5.09
CA LEU A 155 -8.69 1.57 -4.84
C LEU A 155 -7.17 1.58 -4.84
N TYR A 156 -6.57 2.54 -5.54
CA TYR A 156 -5.12 2.72 -5.59
C TYR A 156 -4.74 4.20 -5.50
N LEU A 157 -3.51 4.44 -5.11
CA LEU A 157 -2.86 5.76 -5.13
C LEU A 157 -1.43 5.60 -5.63
N PHE A 158 -1.07 6.38 -6.63
CA PHE A 158 0.25 6.38 -7.25
C PHE A 158 0.81 7.80 -7.30
N LEU A 159 2.05 7.95 -6.83
CA LEU A 159 2.79 9.22 -6.83
C LEU A 159 3.81 9.22 -7.97
N GLU A 160 3.87 10.34 -8.68
CA GLU A 160 4.83 10.56 -9.75
C GLU A 160 5.71 11.77 -9.51
#